data_dd6346bfb64b3105992663d16e7c39b3
#
_entry.id   dd6346bfb64b3105992663d16e7c39b3
#
_cell.length_a   1.000
_cell.length_b   1.000
_cell.length_c   1.000
_cell.angle_alpha   90.00
_cell.angle_beta   90.00
_cell.angle_gamma   90.00
#
_symmetry.space_group_name_H-M   'P 1'
#
loop_
_entity.id
_entity.type
_entity.pdbx_description
1 polymer ?
#
loop_
_entity_poly.entity_id
_entity_poly.type
_entity_poly.pdbx_seq_one_letter_code
_entity_poly.pdbx_strand_id
1 'polypeptide(L)'
;MRSMGNSKIPLVFLIISSAINIALDLICIINLHMGVSGAAVATVASQLISGILCLIYMMKKFEILRITKDEWKLSMPHIGMLCAMGVPMGLQYSITAIGSVILQSSVNTLGATAVAAVTAGSKVSMFFCCAFDALGTTMATYGGQNVGAKKLDRLGKGLFACSIFGIVYSIVAFIIMYFAGGTLCGLFVTDASKELLDSSREFLLINAAFFIPLVFVNVIRYMIQGMGFSTFAILSGVFEMIARTLMGIFIVPVFGFTGACFASPLAWIMADIFLIPAYFYVKRKLERTLNVEKTAAA
;
A
#
# COMPACT_ATOMS: atom_id res chain seq x y z
N MET A 1 10.65 1.50 15.49
CA MET A 1 9.69 1.27 16.59
C MET A 1 8.70 0.16 16.27
N ARG A 2 8.00 0.18 15.12
CA ARG A 2 7.05 -0.90 14.75
C ARG A 2 7.72 -2.26 14.68
N SER A 3 8.92 -2.36 14.13
CA SER A 3 9.72 -3.59 14.06
C SER A 3 10.09 -4.16 15.44
N MET A 4 10.06 -3.34 16.49
CA MET A 4 10.31 -3.74 17.89
C MET A 4 9.01 -4.08 18.66
N GLY A 5 7.89 -4.23 17.95
CA GLY A 5 6.58 -4.56 18.56
C GLY A 5 5.83 -3.37 19.17
N ASN A 6 6.35 -2.14 19.08
CA ASN A 6 5.66 -0.96 19.60
C ASN A 6 4.98 -0.19 18.47
N SER A 7 3.69 -0.42 18.29
CA SER A 7 2.85 0.26 17.29
C SER A 7 2.06 1.44 17.87
N LYS A 8 1.88 1.51 19.19
CA LYS A 8 1.08 2.56 19.84
C LYS A 8 1.74 3.93 19.74
N ILE A 9 3.03 4.00 19.98
CA ILE A 9 3.77 5.26 20.01
C ILE A 9 3.86 5.93 18.64
N PRO A 10 4.21 5.21 17.53
CA PRO A 10 4.10 5.78 16.19
C PRO A 10 2.71 6.29 15.85
N LEU A 11 1.64 5.62 16.30
CA LEU A 11 0.27 6.09 16.11
C LEU A 11 0.01 7.43 16.81
N VAL A 12 0.45 7.59 18.06
CA VAL A 12 0.32 8.85 18.80
C VAL A 12 1.02 9.99 18.06
N PHE A 13 2.24 9.78 17.56
CA PHE A 13 2.95 10.80 16.78
C PHE A 13 2.26 11.14 15.46
N LEU A 14 1.61 10.16 14.80
CA LEU A 14 0.80 10.42 13.61
C LEU A 14 -0.43 11.29 13.93
N ILE A 15 -1.11 11.02 15.04
CA ILE A 15 -2.26 11.83 15.50
C ILE A 15 -1.80 13.26 15.80
N ILE A 16 -0.70 13.42 16.51
CA ILE A 16 -0.11 14.74 16.81
C ILE A 16 0.26 15.46 15.50
N SER A 17 0.91 14.77 14.56
CA SER A 17 1.26 15.33 13.25
C SER A 17 0.04 15.80 12.49
N SER A 18 -1.04 15.01 12.47
CA SER A 18 -2.28 15.38 11.80
C SER A 18 -2.95 16.59 12.44
N ALA A 19 -2.98 16.66 13.77
CA ALA A 19 -3.53 17.82 14.48
C ALA A 19 -2.73 19.11 14.19
N ILE A 20 -1.39 19.02 14.23
CA ILE A 20 -0.50 20.13 13.87
C ILE A 20 -0.70 20.54 12.41
N ASN A 21 -0.81 19.57 11.49
CA ASN A 21 -1.03 19.84 10.07
C ASN A 21 -2.32 20.62 9.85
N ILE A 22 -3.44 20.18 10.42
CA ILE A 22 -4.74 20.89 10.31
C ILE A 22 -4.62 22.31 10.85
N ALA A 23 -4.00 22.51 12.01
CA ALA A 23 -3.82 23.84 12.60
C ALA A 23 -2.96 24.73 11.71
N LEU A 24 -1.83 24.22 11.19
CA LEU A 24 -0.95 24.97 10.30
C LEU A 24 -1.61 25.27 8.95
N ASP A 25 -2.39 24.34 8.39
CA ASP A 25 -3.15 24.57 7.16
C ASP A 25 -4.11 25.76 7.32
N LEU A 26 -4.87 25.78 8.40
CA LEU A 26 -5.78 26.90 8.69
C LEU A 26 -5.02 28.23 8.85
N ILE A 27 -3.91 28.23 9.57
CA ILE A 27 -3.09 29.43 9.76
C ILE A 27 -2.47 29.91 8.44
N CYS A 28 -1.83 29.01 7.69
CA CYS A 28 -1.13 29.38 6.46
C CYS A 28 -2.07 29.77 5.33
N ILE A 29 -3.25 29.12 5.21
CA ILE A 29 -4.18 29.39 4.13
C ILE A 29 -5.07 30.58 4.47
N ILE A 30 -5.66 30.61 5.68
CA ILE A 30 -6.65 31.64 6.06
C ILE A 30 -5.94 32.92 6.53
N ASN A 31 -5.03 32.83 7.50
CA ASN A 31 -4.44 34.02 8.12
C ASN A 31 -3.28 34.61 7.29
N LEU A 32 -2.43 33.76 6.71
CA LEU A 32 -1.26 34.19 5.93
C LEU A 32 -1.55 34.29 4.42
N HIS A 33 -2.75 33.89 3.97
CA HIS A 33 -3.19 33.95 2.58
C HIS A 33 -2.20 33.30 1.57
N MET A 34 -1.46 32.28 2.00
CA MET A 34 -0.42 31.63 1.19
C MET A 34 -0.97 30.69 0.12
N GLY A 35 -2.29 30.43 0.07
CA GLY A 35 -2.91 29.55 -0.90
C GLY A 35 -2.34 28.13 -0.89
N VAL A 36 -2.06 27.57 -2.08
CA VAL A 36 -1.54 26.20 -2.23
C VAL A 36 -0.15 26.02 -1.58
N SER A 37 0.70 27.05 -1.63
CA SER A 37 2.03 27.02 -0.98
C SER A 37 1.90 26.86 0.53
N GLY A 38 0.87 27.46 1.15
CA GLY A 38 0.60 27.32 2.58
C GLY A 38 0.33 25.89 3.00
N ALA A 39 -0.48 25.16 2.24
CA ALA A 39 -0.75 23.74 2.49
C ALA A 39 0.53 22.89 2.39
N ALA A 40 1.39 23.16 1.40
CA ALA A 40 2.65 22.46 1.25
C ALA A 40 3.59 22.70 2.45
N VAL A 41 3.73 23.96 2.88
CA VAL A 41 4.55 24.34 4.04
C VAL A 41 4.01 23.71 5.32
N ALA A 42 2.69 23.76 5.54
CA ALA A 42 2.05 23.17 6.71
C ALA A 42 2.29 21.66 6.80
N THR A 43 2.18 20.96 5.66
CA THR A 43 2.44 19.51 5.57
C THR A 43 3.89 19.18 5.92
N VAL A 44 4.86 19.88 5.32
CA VAL A 44 6.29 19.64 5.59
C VAL A 44 6.63 19.98 7.03
N ALA A 45 6.15 21.10 7.55
CA ALA A 45 6.43 21.54 8.93
C ALA A 45 5.86 20.56 9.96
N SER A 46 4.60 20.11 9.80
CA SER A 46 3.98 19.16 10.72
C SER A 46 4.70 17.81 10.74
N GLN A 47 5.13 17.32 9.58
CA GLN A 47 5.89 16.06 9.46
C GLN A 47 7.29 16.20 10.07
N LEU A 48 7.99 17.33 9.88
CA LEU A 48 9.28 17.61 10.50
C LEU A 48 9.18 17.65 12.01
N ILE A 49 8.22 18.40 12.56
CA ILE A 49 7.99 18.48 14.00
C ILE A 49 7.74 17.10 14.58
N SER A 50 6.82 16.35 13.99
CA SER A 50 6.48 15.00 14.43
C SER A 50 7.68 14.04 14.31
N GLY A 51 8.45 14.13 13.23
CA GLY A 51 9.65 13.32 13.02
C GLY A 51 10.74 13.60 14.08
N ILE A 52 10.98 14.87 14.40
CA ILE A 52 11.94 15.27 15.43
C ILE A 52 11.48 14.78 16.81
N LEU A 53 10.20 14.98 17.17
CA LEU A 53 9.66 14.50 18.43
C LEU A 53 9.74 12.97 18.55
N CYS A 54 9.42 12.25 17.47
CA CYS A 54 9.54 10.81 17.40
C CYS A 54 11.00 10.34 17.57
N LEU A 55 11.96 11.03 16.94
CA LEU A 55 13.39 10.75 17.05
C LEU A 55 13.88 10.97 18.49
N ILE A 56 13.54 12.10 19.10
CA ILE A 56 13.90 12.41 20.50
C ILE A 56 13.32 11.35 21.45
N TYR A 57 12.07 10.97 21.26
CA TYR A 57 11.43 9.95 22.06
C TYR A 57 12.14 8.59 21.88
N MET A 58 12.46 8.22 20.64
CA MET A 58 13.14 6.97 20.32
C MET A 58 14.51 6.89 21.01
N MET A 59 15.31 7.95 20.92
CA MET A 59 16.64 8.01 21.54
C MET A 59 16.59 7.99 23.08
N LYS A 60 15.55 8.59 23.69
CA LYS A 60 15.41 8.60 25.15
C LYS A 60 14.89 7.29 25.74
N LYS A 61 13.94 6.63 25.05
CA LYS A 61 13.19 5.50 25.60
C LYS A 61 13.74 4.13 25.21
N PHE A 62 14.40 4.02 24.05
CA PHE A 62 14.91 2.77 23.53
C PHE A 62 16.46 2.80 23.52
N GLU A 63 17.07 2.13 24.50
CA GLU A 63 18.55 2.08 24.61
C GLU A 63 19.20 1.44 23.39
N ILE A 64 18.58 0.40 22.85
CA ILE A 64 19.08 -0.33 21.66
C ILE A 64 19.07 0.51 20.38
N LEU A 65 18.35 1.64 20.36
CA LEU A 65 18.27 2.57 19.22
C LEU A 65 19.07 3.85 19.44
N ARG A 66 19.83 3.93 20.54
CA ARG A 66 20.74 5.06 20.77
C ARG A 66 21.95 4.91 19.86
N ILE A 67 22.11 5.89 18.98
CA ILE A 67 23.25 5.92 18.06
C ILE A 67 24.49 6.37 18.86
N THR A 68 25.49 5.53 18.95
CA THR A 68 26.78 5.85 19.55
C THR A 68 27.69 6.56 18.52
N LYS A 69 28.71 7.31 18.98
CA LYS A 69 29.63 8.02 18.08
C LYS A 69 30.33 7.09 17.08
N ASP A 70 30.57 5.85 17.48
CA ASP A 70 31.24 4.86 16.63
C ASP A 70 30.32 4.28 15.54
N GLU A 71 29.00 4.34 15.74
CA GLU A 71 28.00 3.87 14.79
C GLU A 71 27.67 4.91 13.69
N TRP A 72 28.14 6.14 13.81
CA TRP A 72 28.03 7.17 12.76
C TRP A 72 28.93 6.90 11.54
N LYS A 73 29.67 5.80 11.54
CA LYS A 73 30.51 5.42 10.40
C LYS A 73 29.64 4.79 9.30
N LEU A 74 29.74 5.35 8.10
CA LEU A 74 29.11 4.78 6.91
C LEU A 74 29.67 3.39 6.63
N SER A 75 28.80 2.39 6.69
CA SER A 75 29.14 1.00 6.36
C SER A 75 28.57 0.64 5.00
N MET A 76 29.43 0.57 3.98
CA MET A 76 29.03 0.23 2.60
C MET A 76 28.28 -1.11 2.50
N PRO A 77 28.65 -2.20 3.22
CA PRO A 77 27.88 -3.44 3.21
C PRO A 77 26.43 -3.25 3.70
N HIS A 78 26.21 -2.47 4.76
CA HIS A 78 24.86 -2.21 5.27
C HIS A 78 24.06 -1.33 4.32
N ILE A 79 24.69 -0.31 3.73
CA ILE A 79 24.06 0.52 2.68
C ILE A 79 23.66 -0.35 1.49
N GLY A 80 24.55 -1.22 1.02
CA GLY A 80 24.28 -2.16 -0.07
C GLY A 80 23.08 -3.06 0.23
N MET A 81 22.97 -3.59 1.45
CA MET A 81 21.84 -4.41 1.87
C MET A 81 20.52 -3.61 1.88
N LEU A 82 20.53 -2.38 2.41
CA LEU A 82 19.35 -1.53 2.42
C LEU A 82 18.91 -1.14 1.01
N CYS A 83 19.86 -0.80 0.12
CA CYS A 83 19.59 -0.51 -1.28
C CYS A 83 19.04 -1.74 -2.02
N ALA A 84 19.60 -2.93 -1.78
CA ALA A 84 19.12 -4.16 -2.38
C ALA A 84 17.67 -4.50 -2.01
N MET A 85 17.18 -4.03 -0.87
CA MET A 85 15.78 -4.16 -0.46
C MET A 85 14.93 -2.97 -0.90
N GLY A 86 15.42 -1.75 -0.74
CA GLY A 86 14.66 -0.53 -0.97
C GLY A 86 14.46 -0.19 -2.45
N VAL A 87 15.51 -0.35 -3.29
CA VAL A 87 15.42 -0.06 -4.72
C VAL A 87 14.35 -0.91 -5.42
N PRO A 88 14.29 -2.24 -5.21
CA PRO A 88 13.21 -3.06 -5.76
C PRO A 88 11.81 -2.61 -5.33
N MET A 89 11.63 -2.20 -4.09
CA MET A 89 10.35 -1.68 -3.62
C MET A 89 9.96 -0.37 -4.32
N GLY A 90 10.92 0.56 -4.46
CA GLY A 90 10.70 1.81 -5.19
C GLY A 90 10.34 1.59 -6.66
N LEU A 91 11.07 0.68 -7.34
CA LEU A 91 10.80 0.30 -8.72
C LEU A 91 9.41 -0.34 -8.89
N GLN A 92 8.99 -1.18 -7.95
CA GLN A 92 7.67 -1.80 -7.97
C GLN A 92 6.56 -0.73 -7.95
N TYR A 93 6.65 0.28 -7.07
CA TYR A 93 5.67 1.39 -7.04
C TYR A 93 5.67 2.18 -8.35
N SER A 94 6.84 2.47 -8.91
CA SER A 94 6.98 3.19 -10.19
C SER A 94 6.34 2.41 -11.35
N ILE A 95 6.58 1.10 -11.43
CA ILE A 95 6.02 0.23 -12.47
C ILE A 95 4.50 0.16 -12.35
N THR A 96 3.98 -0.01 -11.14
CA THR A 96 2.53 -0.02 -10.90
C THR A 96 1.89 1.33 -11.26
N ALA A 97 2.58 2.44 -10.98
CA ALA A 97 2.12 3.78 -11.36
C ALA A 97 2.08 3.98 -12.88
N ILE A 98 3.08 3.48 -13.63
CA ILE A 98 3.07 3.51 -15.10
C ILE A 98 1.83 2.79 -15.65
N GLY A 99 1.50 1.61 -15.12
CA GLY A 99 0.28 0.89 -15.52
C GLY A 99 -1.00 1.70 -15.26
N SER A 100 -1.04 2.42 -14.15
CA SER A 100 -2.17 3.29 -13.82
C SER A 100 -2.28 4.51 -14.75
N VAL A 101 -1.15 5.10 -15.16
CA VAL A 101 -1.12 6.21 -16.12
C VAL A 101 -1.61 5.76 -17.51
N ILE A 102 -1.19 4.58 -17.96
CA ILE A 102 -1.65 4.01 -19.24
C ILE A 102 -3.17 3.78 -19.19
N LEU A 103 -3.68 3.18 -18.11
CA LEU A 103 -5.11 3.01 -17.93
C LEU A 103 -5.86 4.34 -17.90
N GLN A 104 -5.34 5.34 -17.17
CA GLN A 104 -5.94 6.67 -17.11
C GLN A 104 -5.99 7.34 -18.49
N SER A 105 -4.97 7.15 -19.32
CA SER A 105 -4.96 7.64 -20.71
C SER A 105 -6.11 7.02 -21.51
N SER A 106 -6.36 5.72 -21.34
CA SER A 106 -7.48 5.04 -22.00
C SER A 106 -8.85 5.50 -21.46
N VAL A 107 -8.97 5.74 -20.17
CA VAL A 107 -10.19 6.30 -19.57
C VAL A 107 -10.47 7.72 -20.08
N ASN A 108 -9.43 8.51 -20.33
CA ASN A 108 -9.58 9.86 -20.86
C ASN A 108 -10.24 9.88 -22.25
N THR A 109 -10.10 8.83 -23.04
CA THR A 109 -10.77 8.71 -24.36
C THR A 109 -12.28 8.49 -24.24
N LEU A 110 -12.79 8.07 -23.07
CA LEU A 110 -14.21 7.84 -22.82
C LEU A 110 -14.99 9.13 -22.47
N GLY A 111 -14.29 10.26 -22.33
CA GLY A 111 -14.89 11.55 -22.08
C GLY A 111 -14.86 11.99 -20.60
N ALA A 112 -15.25 13.24 -20.37
CA ALA A 112 -15.13 13.90 -19.06
C ALA A 112 -15.95 13.23 -17.94
N THR A 113 -17.14 12.74 -18.25
CA THR A 113 -18.02 12.05 -17.29
C THR A 113 -17.37 10.78 -16.77
N ALA A 114 -16.77 9.96 -17.66
CA ALA A 114 -16.06 8.74 -17.27
C ALA A 114 -14.84 9.04 -16.39
N VAL A 115 -14.04 10.05 -16.74
CA VAL A 115 -12.88 10.49 -15.96
C VAL A 115 -13.31 10.96 -14.57
N ALA A 116 -14.35 11.77 -14.48
CA ALA A 116 -14.88 12.25 -13.21
C ALA A 116 -15.43 11.09 -12.35
N ALA A 117 -16.13 10.11 -12.97
CA ALA A 117 -16.66 8.94 -12.30
C ALA A 117 -15.55 8.05 -11.71
N VAL A 118 -14.51 7.74 -12.51
CA VAL A 118 -13.34 6.98 -12.04
C VAL A 118 -12.61 7.72 -10.94
N THR A 119 -12.47 9.05 -11.05
CA THR A 119 -11.79 9.86 -10.05
C THR A 119 -12.54 9.84 -8.72
N ALA A 120 -13.85 10.07 -8.72
CA ALA A 120 -14.67 10.04 -7.52
C ALA A 120 -14.67 8.65 -6.87
N GLY A 121 -14.91 7.60 -7.67
CA GLY A 121 -14.87 6.22 -7.18
C GLY A 121 -13.50 5.81 -6.63
N SER A 122 -12.41 6.25 -7.26
CA SER A 122 -11.04 5.99 -6.79
C SER A 122 -10.74 6.67 -5.46
N LYS A 123 -11.23 7.88 -5.22
CA LYS A 123 -11.07 8.58 -3.91
C LYS A 123 -11.73 7.81 -2.78
N VAL A 124 -12.95 7.32 -3.01
CA VAL A 124 -13.66 6.48 -2.03
C VAL A 124 -12.92 5.14 -1.84
N SER A 125 -12.54 4.47 -2.93
CA SER A 125 -11.77 3.21 -2.87
C SER A 125 -10.47 3.36 -2.10
N MET A 126 -9.72 4.45 -2.31
CA MET A 126 -8.46 4.73 -1.63
C MET A 126 -8.61 4.78 -0.11
N PHE A 127 -9.70 5.34 0.39
CA PHE A 127 -9.99 5.36 1.83
C PHE A 127 -10.09 3.93 2.40
N PHE A 128 -10.80 3.04 1.71
CA PHE A 128 -10.93 1.66 2.15
C PHE A 128 -9.65 0.85 1.93
N CYS A 129 -8.88 1.15 0.90
CA CYS A 129 -7.62 0.46 0.60
C CYS A 129 -6.53 0.68 1.65
N CYS A 130 -6.57 1.77 2.43
CA CYS A 130 -5.62 2.01 3.52
C CYS A 130 -5.51 0.84 4.52
N ALA A 131 -6.61 0.11 4.75
CA ALA A 131 -6.60 -1.04 5.65
C ALA A 131 -5.80 -2.21 5.05
N PHE A 132 -5.86 -2.41 3.73
CA PHE A 132 -5.07 -3.46 3.06
C PHE A 132 -3.57 -3.16 3.10
N ASP A 133 -3.17 -1.89 2.96
CA ASP A 133 -1.78 -1.46 3.12
C ASP A 133 -1.30 -1.66 4.56
N ALA A 134 -2.16 -1.41 5.55
CA ALA A 134 -1.86 -1.67 6.95
C ALA A 134 -1.67 -3.17 7.23
N LEU A 135 -2.50 -4.04 6.67
CA LEU A 135 -2.33 -5.49 6.73
C LEU A 135 -1.01 -5.92 6.06
N GLY A 136 -0.71 -5.36 4.89
CA GLY A 136 0.54 -5.60 4.18
C GLY A 136 1.76 -5.25 5.03
N THR A 137 1.84 -4.01 5.54
CA THR A 137 2.97 -3.57 6.38
C THR A 137 3.12 -4.39 7.67
N THR A 138 2.01 -4.86 8.23
CA THR A 138 2.00 -5.80 9.37
C THR A 138 2.65 -7.11 8.98
N MET A 139 2.32 -7.65 7.79
CA MET A 139 2.91 -8.89 7.29
C MET A 139 4.38 -8.77 6.94
N ALA A 140 4.84 -7.62 6.44
CA ALA A 140 6.27 -7.37 6.25
C ALA A 140 7.04 -7.45 7.58
N THR A 141 6.53 -6.80 8.60
CA THR A 141 7.13 -6.84 9.95
C THR A 141 7.12 -8.24 10.53
N TYR A 142 5.97 -8.92 10.46
CA TYR A 142 5.80 -10.29 10.95
C TYR A 142 6.71 -11.27 10.23
N GLY A 143 6.81 -11.19 8.90
CA GLY A 143 7.69 -12.01 8.08
C GLY A 143 9.15 -11.84 8.48
N GLY A 144 9.63 -10.59 8.54
CA GLY A 144 11.01 -10.27 8.92
C GLY A 144 11.37 -10.77 10.33
N GLN A 145 10.48 -10.56 11.31
CA GLN A 145 10.72 -11.01 12.69
C GLN A 145 10.78 -12.54 12.80
N ASN A 146 9.88 -13.27 12.12
CA ASN A 146 9.87 -14.74 12.20
C ASN A 146 11.03 -15.38 11.43
N VAL A 147 11.45 -14.79 10.30
CA VAL A 147 12.65 -15.21 9.57
C VAL A 147 13.90 -14.95 10.42
N GLY A 148 14.04 -13.76 11.00
CA GLY A 148 15.15 -13.44 11.90
C GLY A 148 15.22 -14.34 13.15
N ALA A 149 14.06 -14.75 13.69
CA ALA A 149 13.95 -15.69 14.78
C ALA A 149 14.07 -17.18 14.37
N LYS A 150 14.28 -17.46 13.06
CA LYS A 150 14.34 -18.82 12.48
C LYS A 150 13.05 -19.68 12.73
N LYS A 151 11.90 -19.03 12.90
CA LYS A 151 10.58 -19.67 13.20
C LYS A 151 9.69 -19.68 11.95
N LEU A 152 10.12 -20.39 10.90
CA LEU A 152 9.44 -20.41 9.60
C LEU A 152 8.06 -21.10 9.63
N ASP A 153 7.82 -21.97 10.60
CA ASP A 153 6.53 -22.63 10.84
C ASP A 153 5.39 -21.63 11.12
N ARG A 154 5.72 -20.46 11.67
CA ARG A 154 4.75 -19.40 11.97
C ARG A 154 4.31 -18.61 10.74
N LEU A 155 5.13 -18.54 9.69
CA LEU A 155 4.85 -17.72 8.50
C LEU A 155 3.49 -18.06 7.89
N GLY A 156 3.18 -19.35 7.70
CA GLY A 156 1.89 -19.79 7.16
C GLY A 156 0.71 -19.48 8.06
N LYS A 157 0.89 -19.61 9.39
CA LYS A 157 -0.18 -19.31 10.37
C LYS A 157 -0.52 -17.81 10.38
N GLY A 158 0.51 -16.96 10.36
CA GLY A 158 0.33 -15.51 10.30
C GLY A 158 -0.31 -15.06 8.99
N LEU A 159 0.14 -15.62 7.84
CA LEU A 159 -0.45 -15.36 6.53
C LEU A 159 -1.95 -15.72 6.52
N PHE A 160 -2.31 -16.90 7.01
CA PHE A 160 -3.69 -17.36 7.07
C PHE A 160 -4.55 -16.45 7.97
N ALA A 161 -4.09 -16.13 9.18
CA ALA A 161 -4.82 -15.25 10.09
C ALA A 161 -5.03 -13.85 9.48
N CYS A 162 -3.97 -13.25 8.91
CA CYS A 162 -4.06 -11.93 8.28
C CYS A 162 -5.00 -11.93 7.06
N SER A 163 -4.98 -13.01 6.27
CA SER A 163 -5.88 -13.18 5.12
C SER A 163 -7.34 -13.24 5.57
N ILE A 164 -7.66 -13.95 6.65
CA ILE A 164 -9.03 -13.99 7.22
C ILE A 164 -9.48 -12.59 7.62
N PHE A 165 -8.65 -11.82 8.35
CA PHE A 165 -8.97 -10.45 8.71
C PHE A 165 -9.23 -9.58 7.47
N GLY A 166 -8.39 -9.71 6.44
CA GLY A 166 -8.56 -9.00 5.19
C GLY A 166 -9.85 -9.37 4.45
N ILE A 167 -10.20 -10.66 4.40
CA ILE A 167 -11.45 -11.14 3.77
C ILE A 167 -12.66 -10.59 4.53
N VAL A 168 -12.68 -10.68 5.86
CA VAL A 168 -13.78 -10.13 6.68
C VAL A 168 -13.93 -8.62 6.44
N TYR A 169 -12.80 -7.89 6.45
CA TYR A 169 -12.81 -6.46 6.14
C TYR A 169 -13.32 -6.18 4.72
N SER A 170 -12.92 -6.97 3.72
CA SER A 170 -13.37 -6.81 2.34
C SER A 170 -14.89 -6.97 2.20
N ILE A 171 -15.47 -7.95 2.91
CA ILE A 171 -16.92 -8.16 2.93
C ILE A 171 -17.63 -6.97 3.58
N VAL A 172 -17.14 -6.50 4.73
CA VAL A 172 -17.71 -5.33 5.41
C VAL A 172 -17.60 -4.07 4.53
N ALA A 173 -16.44 -3.84 3.92
CA ALA A 173 -16.22 -2.72 3.01
C ALA A 173 -17.15 -2.78 1.80
N PHE A 174 -17.33 -3.96 1.20
CA PHE A 174 -18.27 -4.17 0.10
C PHE A 174 -19.71 -3.82 0.50
N ILE A 175 -20.17 -4.30 1.66
CA ILE A 175 -21.49 -4.00 2.19
C ILE A 175 -21.68 -2.49 2.39
N ILE A 176 -20.71 -1.81 2.98
CA ILE A 176 -20.77 -0.36 3.19
C ILE A 176 -20.84 0.36 1.83
N MET A 177 -20.01 -0.02 0.87
CA MET A 177 -20.01 0.59 -0.46
C MET A 177 -21.27 0.29 -1.26
N TYR A 178 -21.86 -0.88 -1.08
CA TYR A 178 -23.14 -1.23 -1.72
C TYR A 178 -24.28 -0.31 -1.29
N PHE A 179 -24.41 -0.04 0.02
CA PHE A 179 -25.49 0.80 0.56
C PHE A 179 -25.16 2.29 0.52
N ALA A 180 -23.95 2.68 0.79
CA ALA A 180 -23.54 4.09 0.92
C ALA A 180 -22.70 4.62 -0.25
N GLY A 181 -22.31 3.78 -1.22
CA GLY A 181 -21.34 4.13 -2.27
C GLY A 181 -21.75 5.36 -3.09
N GLY A 182 -23.03 5.47 -3.47
CA GLY A 182 -23.53 6.65 -4.21
C GLY A 182 -23.40 7.94 -3.40
N THR A 183 -23.77 7.90 -2.14
CA THR A 183 -23.64 9.05 -1.22
C THR A 183 -22.18 9.42 -0.98
N LEU A 184 -21.32 8.42 -0.80
CA LEU A 184 -19.88 8.64 -0.60
C LEU A 184 -19.22 9.25 -1.85
N CYS A 185 -19.56 8.79 -3.05
CA CYS A 185 -19.06 9.39 -4.29
C CYS A 185 -19.56 10.84 -4.45
N GLY A 186 -20.80 11.12 -4.06
CA GLY A 186 -21.39 12.47 -4.10
C GLY A 186 -20.64 13.49 -3.24
N LEU A 187 -19.94 13.09 -2.18
CA LEU A 187 -19.10 13.98 -1.38
C LEU A 187 -17.87 14.53 -2.12
N PHE A 188 -17.45 13.87 -3.20
CA PHE A 188 -16.26 14.24 -3.98
C PHE A 188 -16.57 14.93 -5.30
N VAL A 189 -17.85 15.14 -5.62
CA VAL A 189 -18.28 15.75 -6.87
C VAL A 189 -19.24 16.89 -6.58
N THR A 190 -18.89 18.08 -7.03
CA THR A 190 -19.77 19.26 -7.04
C THR A 190 -20.63 19.19 -8.31
N ASP A 191 -21.94 19.39 -8.23
CA ASP A 191 -22.88 19.32 -9.36
C ASP A 191 -22.95 17.93 -10.04
N ALA A 192 -23.06 16.87 -9.23
CA ALA A 192 -23.11 15.52 -9.72
C ALA A 192 -24.38 15.23 -10.52
N SER A 193 -24.26 15.02 -11.83
CA SER A 193 -25.35 14.45 -12.62
C SER A 193 -25.66 13.03 -12.15
N LYS A 194 -26.91 12.60 -12.31
CA LYS A 194 -27.31 11.23 -11.95
C LYS A 194 -26.44 10.19 -12.66
N GLU A 195 -26.14 10.41 -13.94
CA GLU A 195 -25.30 9.54 -14.77
C GLU A 195 -23.87 9.41 -14.18
N LEU A 196 -23.26 10.50 -13.72
CA LEU A 196 -21.95 10.49 -13.09
C LEU A 196 -21.94 9.70 -11.78
N LEU A 197 -23.00 9.85 -10.94
CA LEU A 197 -23.10 9.11 -9.69
C LEU A 197 -23.31 7.62 -9.93
N ASP A 198 -24.14 7.24 -10.90
CA ASP A 198 -24.39 5.86 -11.26
C ASP A 198 -23.10 5.20 -11.78
N SER A 199 -22.37 5.87 -12.67
CA SER A 199 -21.05 5.40 -13.17
C SER A 199 -20.01 5.30 -12.05
N SER A 200 -19.94 6.29 -11.15
CA SER A 200 -19.03 6.24 -10.01
C SER A 200 -19.35 5.06 -9.08
N ARG A 201 -20.63 4.80 -8.85
CA ARG A 201 -21.10 3.67 -8.06
C ARG A 201 -20.77 2.33 -8.73
N GLU A 202 -20.97 2.22 -10.06
CA GLU A 202 -20.61 1.02 -10.83
C GLU A 202 -19.11 0.73 -10.67
N PHE A 203 -18.25 1.72 -10.92
CA PHE A 203 -16.80 1.59 -10.74
C PHE A 203 -16.44 1.14 -9.33
N LEU A 204 -17.03 1.76 -8.32
CA LEU A 204 -16.76 1.47 -6.92
C LEU A 204 -17.15 0.03 -6.54
N LEU A 205 -18.36 -0.41 -6.96
CA LEU A 205 -18.87 -1.74 -6.62
C LEU A 205 -18.10 -2.86 -7.33
N ILE A 206 -17.73 -2.66 -8.60
CA ILE A 206 -16.91 -3.62 -9.33
C ILE A 206 -15.57 -3.79 -8.63
N ASN A 207 -14.87 -2.68 -8.29
CA ASN A 207 -13.60 -2.77 -7.58
C ASN A 207 -13.74 -3.40 -6.19
N ALA A 208 -14.79 -3.04 -5.43
CA ALA A 208 -15.04 -3.58 -4.10
C ALA A 208 -15.32 -5.09 -4.11
N ALA A 209 -16.01 -5.61 -5.12
CA ALA A 209 -16.26 -7.03 -5.30
C ALA A 209 -14.96 -7.86 -5.43
N PHE A 210 -13.88 -7.22 -5.90
CA PHE A 210 -12.56 -7.84 -6.06
C PHE A 210 -11.55 -7.43 -4.98
N PHE A 211 -11.99 -6.93 -3.84
CA PHE A 211 -11.09 -6.62 -2.71
C PHE A 211 -10.44 -7.86 -2.10
N ILE A 212 -11.03 -9.05 -2.24
CA ILE A 212 -10.41 -10.29 -1.77
C ILE A 212 -9.09 -10.58 -2.52
N PRO A 213 -9.00 -10.57 -3.86
CA PRO A 213 -7.71 -10.57 -4.55
C PRO A 213 -6.75 -9.48 -4.08
N LEU A 214 -7.22 -8.26 -3.88
CA LEU A 214 -6.38 -7.17 -3.39
C LEU A 214 -5.77 -7.45 -1.99
N VAL A 215 -6.52 -8.13 -1.10
CA VAL A 215 -5.96 -8.60 0.19
C VAL A 215 -4.77 -9.52 -0.05
N PHE A 216 -4.93 -10.54 -0.92
CA PHE A 216 -3.85 -11.50 -1.18
C PHE A 216 -2.65 -10.82 -1.82
N VAL A 217 -2.84 -9.93 -2.79
CA VAL A 217 -1.76 -9.13 -3.38
C VAL A 217 -0.97 -8.41 -2.29
N ASN A 218 -1.64 -7.66 -1.41
CA ASN A 218 -0.94 -6.89 -0.38
C ASN A 218 -0.28 -7.81 0.67
N VAL A 219 -1.04 -8.73 1.25
CA VAL A 219 -0.58 -9.58 2.34
C VAL A 219 0.60 -10.46 1.90
N ILE A 220 0.52 -11.09 0.72
CA ILE A 220 1.58 -11.99 0.22
C ILE A 220 2.80 -11.20 -0.25
N ARG A 221 2.61 -10.12 -1.00
CA ARG A 221 3.69 -9.26 -1.50
C ARG A 221 4.55 -8.74 -0.36
N TYR A 222 3.92 -8.10 0.62
CA TYR A 222 4.64 -7.56 1.77
C TYR A 222 5.26 -8.63 2.65
N MET A 223 4.64 -9.82 2.75
CA MET A 223 5.23 -10.96 3.43
C MET A 223 6.54 -11.40 2.75
N ILE A 224 6.54 -11.53 1.43
CA ILE A 224 7.73 -11.89 0.64
C ILE A 224 8.82 -10.81 0.80
N GLN A 225 8.45 -9.53 0.77
CA GLN A 225 9.38 -8.42 1.04
C GLN A 225 9.97 -8.52 2.45
N GLY A 226 9.13 -8.76 3.46
CA GLY A 226 9.58 -8.94 4.85
C GLY A 226 10.52 -10.13 5.04
N MET A 227 10.37 -11.18 4.24
CA MET A 227 11.29 -12.32 4.21
C MET A 227 12.63 -12.02 3.52
N GLY A 228 12.84 -10.80 2.98
CA GLY A 228 14.08 -10.38 2.34
C GLY A 228 14.14 -10.59 0.82
N PHE A 229 13.03 -10.95 0.17
CA PHE A 229 13.00 -11.25 -1.27
C PHE A 229 12.25 -10.17 -2.07
N SER A 230 12.70 -8.91 -1.96
CA SER A 230 12.04 -7.75 -2.58
C SER A 230 11.97 -7.81 -4.12
N THR A 231 12.82 -8.57 -4.79
CA THR A 231 12.80 -8.74 -6.25
C THR A 231 11.46 -9.32 -6.75
N PHE A 232 10.83 -10.21 -5.99
CA PHE A 232 9.52 -10.75 -6.36
C PHE A 232 8.41 -9.68 -6.33
N ALA A 233 8.59 -8.62 -5.55
CA ALA A 233 7.68 -7.50 -5.54
C ALA A 233 7.71 -6.71 -6.86
N ILE A 234 8.89 -6.53 -7.47
CA ILE A 234 9.00 -5.91 -8.80
C ILE A 234 8.21 -6.72 -9.81
N LEU A 235 8.41 -8.04 -9.84
CA LEU A 235 7.74 -8.91 -10.79
C LEU A 235 6.21 -8.84 -10.64
N SER A 236 5.69 -8.81 -9.41
CA SER A 236 4.25 -8.63 -9.22
C SER A 236 3.75 -7.29 -9.77
N GLY A 237 4.52 -6.20 -9.60
CA GLY A 237 4.21 -4.90 -10.19
C GLY A 237 4.21 -4.93 -11.73
N VAL A 238 5.13 -5.68 -12.34
CA VAL A 238 5.16 -5.89 -13.80
C VAL A 238 3.88 -6.61 -14.27
N PHE A 239 3.43 -7.66 -13.59
CA PHE A 239 2.18 -8.35 -13.92
C PHE A 239 0.97 -7.42 -13.80
N GLU A 240 0.90 -6.58 -12.76
CA GLU A 240 -0.15 -5.57 -12.64
C GLU A 240 -0.10 -4.55 -13.79
N MET A 241 1.09 -4.06 -14.15
CA MET A 241 1.27 -3.11 -15.24
C MET A 241 0.84 -3.73 -16.58
N ILE A 242 1.26 -4.95 -16.87
CA ILE A 242 0.87 -5.66 -18.09
C ILE A 242 -0.66 -5.81 -18.15
N ALA A 243 -1.30 -6.26 -17.06
CA ALA A 243 -2.74 -6.42 -17.02
C ALA A 243 -3.48 -5.09 -17.27
N ARG A 244 -3.08 -3.99 -16.60
CA ARG A 244 -3.68 -2.66 -16.83
C ARG A 244 -3.45 -2.17 -18.25
N THR A 245 -2.27 -2.40 -18.81
CA THR A 245 -1.94 -2.03 -20.19
C THR A 245 -2.79 -2.79 -21.20
N LEU A 246 -2.93 -4.10 -21.04
CA LEU A 246 -3.78 -4.91 -21.91
C LEU A 246 -5.25 -4.49 -21.81
N MET A 247 -5.73 -4.24 -20.60
CA MET A 247 -7.09 -3.74 -20.39
C MET A 247 -7.30 -2.38 -21.05
N GLY A 248 -6.37 -1.43 -20.83
CA GLY A 248 -6.47 -0.10 -21.41
C GLY A 248 -6.45 -0.09 -22.94
N ILE A 249 -5.58 -0.89 -23.55
CA ILE A 249 -5.39 -0.87 -25.02
C ILE A 249 -6.45 -1.70 -25.75
N PHE A 250 -6.82 -2.87 -25.23
CA PHE A 250 -7.66 -3.81 -25.97
C PHE A 250 -9.10 -3.87 -25.46
N ILE A 251 -9.32 -3.75 -24.15
CA ILE A 251 -10.63 -3.99 -23.56
C ILE A 251 -11.43 -2.69 -23.41
N VAL A 252 -10.79 -1.61 -22.95
CA VAL A 252 -11.46 -0.30 -22.80
C VAL A 252 -12.03 0.22 -24.13
N PRO A 253 -11.35 0.15 -25.28
CA PRO A 253 -11.93 0.60 -26.56
C PRO A 253 -13.16 -0.20 -26.99
N VAL A 254 -13.28 -1.46 -26.59
CA VAL A 254 -14.39 -2.37 -26.99
C VAL A 254 -15.55 -2.29 -26.02
N PHE A 255 -15.27 -2.34 -24.71
CA PHE A 255 -16.27 -2.42 -23.65
C PHE A 255 -16.52 -1.08 -22.94
N GLY A 256 -15.83 -0.02 -23.34
CA GLY A 256 -16.01 1.32 -22.79
C GLY A 256 -15.73 1.38 -21.30
N PHE A 257 -16.60 2.08 -20.57
CA PHE A 257 -16.46 2.35 -19.15
C PHE A 257 -16.40 1.09 -18.29
N THR A 258 -17.25 0.10 -18.56
CA THR A 258 -17.26 -1.17 -17.83
C THR A 258 -15.91 -1.90 -17.97
N GLY A 259 -15.28 -1.86 -19.17
CA GLY A 259 -13.92 -2.36 -19.36
C GLY A 259 -12.89 -1.69 -18.47
N ALA A 260 -12.99 -0.37 -18.28
CA ALA A 260 -12.12 0.39 -17.38
C ALA A 260 -12.32 -0.01 -15.90
N CYS A 261 -13.55 -0.31 -15.48
CA CYS A 261 -13.87 -0.76 -14.13
C CYS A 261 -13.19 -2.08 -13.75
N PHE A 262 -13.04 -3.01 -14.70
CA PHE A 262 -12.39 -4.29 -14.47
C PHE A 262 -10.86 -4.27 -14.56
N ALA A 263 -10.25 -3.16 -14.95
CA ALA A 263 -8.80 -3.09 -15.15
C ALA A 263 -7.99 -3.32 -13.87
N SER A 264 -8.39 -2.72 -12.75
CA SER A 264 -7.73 -2.94 -11.45
C SER A 264 -8.00 -4.36 -10.90
N PRO A 265 -9.23 -4.86 -10.88
CA PRO A 265 -9.52 -6.24 -10.50
C PRO A 265 -8.68 -7.29 -11.24
N LEU A 266 -8.57 -7.19 -12.56
CA LEU A 266 -7.75 -8.11 -13.35
C LEU A 266 -6.26 -7.99 -13.02
N ALA A 267 -5.77 -6.77 -12.78
CA ALA A 267 -4.38 -6.56 -12.37
C ALA A 267 -4.07 -7.26 -11.04
N TRP A 268 -4.99 -7.23 -10.07
CA TRP A 268 -4.81 -7.93 -8.80
C TRP A 268 -4.81 -9.45 -8.97
N ILE A 269 -5.72 -10.00 -9.76
CA ILE A 269 -5.74 -11.43 -10.06
C ILE A 269 -4.45 -11.88 -10.75
N MET A 270 -3.95 -11.11 -11.72
CA MET A 270 -2.69 -11.42 -12.41
C MET A 270 -1.50 -11.39 -11.46
N ALA A 271 -1.47 -10.43 -10.53
CA ALA A 271 -0.44 -10.38 -9.50
C ALA A 271 -0.51 -11.59 -8.56
N ASP A 272 -1.71 -12.03 -8.15
CA ASP A 272 -1.90 -13.17 -7.26
C ASP A 272 -1.49 -14.49 -7.92
N ILE A 273 -1.75 -14.68 -9.20
CA ILE A 273 -1.31 -15.86 -9.98
C ILE A 273 0.22 -16.02 -9.89
N PHE A 274 0.95 -14.91 -9.83
CA PHE A 274 2.41 -14.91 -9.64
C PHE A 274 2.80 -15.01 -8.18
N LEU A 275 2.19 -14.23 -7.28
CA LEU A 275 2.61 -14.08 -5.89
C LEU A 275 2.38 -15.36 -5.06
N ILE A 276 1.29 -16.09 -5.31
CA ILE A 276 0.99 -17.32 -4.56
C ILE A 276 2.08 -18.38 -4.76
N PRO A 277 2.46 -18.77 -5.99
CA PRO A 277 3.59 -19.68 -6.20
C PRO A 277 4.91 -19.13 -5.69
N ALA A 278 5.17 -17.81 -5.85
CA ALA A 278 6.38 -17.16 -5.38
C ALA A 278 6.54 -17.28 -3.85
N TYR A 279 5.46 -17.13 -3.09
CA TYR A 279 5.48 -17.32 -1.65
C TYR A 279 5.93 -18.74 -1.25
N PHE A 280 5.36 -19.76 -1.85
CA PHE A 280 5.75 -21.14 -1.56
C PHE A 280 7.19 -21.44 -1.97
N TYR A 281 7.65 -20.89 -3.09
CA TYR A 281 9.03 -21.00 -3.52
C TYR A 281 10.00 -20.36 -2.50
N VAL A 282 9.73 -19.13 -2.11
CA VAL A 282 10.57 -18.40 -1.15
C VAL A 282 10.59 -19.10 0.21
N LYS A 283 9.45 -19.55 0.70
CA LYS A 283 9.36 -20.29 1.96
C LYS A 283 10.20 -21.56 1.92
N ARG A 284 10.07 -22.39 0.88
CA ARG A 284 10.87 -23.60 0.71
C ARG A 284 12.37 -23.31 0.61
N LYS A 285 12.75 -22.22 -0.08
CA LYS A 285 14.15 -21.79 -0.18
C LYS A 285 14.72 -21.47 1.21
N LEU A 286 13.99 -20.72 2.03
CA LEU A 286 14.40 -20.39 3.40
C LEU A 286 14.51 -21.64 4.29
N GLU A 287 13.53 -22.56 4.19
CA GLU A 287 13.57 -23.84 4.94
C GLU A 287 14.82 -24.67 4.60
N ARG A 288 15.19 -24.74 3.30
CA ARG A 288 16.40 -25.43 2.87
C ARG A 288 17.67 -24.77 3.41
N THR A 289 17.77 -23.44 3.35
CA THR A 289 18.92 -22.69 3.86
C THR A 289 19.12 -22.95 5.37
N LEU A 290 18.03 -22.89 6.15
CA LEU A 290 18.10 -23.16 7.59
C LEU A 290 18.45 -24.60 7.94
N ASN A 291 18.00 -25.57 7.15
CA ASN A 291 18.36 -26.97 7.37
C ASN A 291 19.86 -27.21 7.08
N VAL A 292 20.42 -26.59 6.02
CA VAL A 292 21.86 -26.67 5.72
C VAL A 292 22.68 -26.05 6.87
N GLU A 293 22.27 -24.87 7.39
CA GLU A 293 22.94 -24.26 8.53
C GLU A 293 22.92 -25.15 9.79
N LYS A 294 21.82 -25.83 10.07
CA LYS A 294 21.72 -26.77 11.21
C LYS A 294 22.62 -27.98 11.03
N THR A 295 22.71 -28.52 9.81
CA THR A 295 23.58 -29.67 9.50
C THR A 295 25.06 -29.30 9.55
N ALA A 296 25.42 -28.07 9.20
CA ALA A 296 26.79 -27.59 9.27
C ALA A 296 27.24 -27.21 10.70
N ALA A 297 26.30 -26.98 11.59
CA ALA A 297 26.55 -26.65 13.02
C ALA A 297 26.49 -27.86 13.96
N ALA A 298 26.06 -29.04 13.48
CA ALA A 298 26.03 -30.33 14.18
C ALA A 298 27.25 -31.16 13.81
#